data_ba405fcd28b6caa414af7a976ab443f3
#
_entry.id   ba405fcd28b6caa414af7a976ab443f3
#
_cell.length_a   1.000
_cell.length_b   1.000
_cell.length_c   1.000
_cell.angle_alpha   90.00
_cell.angle_beta   90.00
_cell.angle_gamma   90.00
#
_symmetry.space_group_name_H-M   'P 1'
#
loop_
_entity.id
_entity.type
_entity.pdbx_description
1 polymer ?
#
loop_
_entity_poly.entity_id
_entity_poly.type
_entity_poly.pdbx_seq_one_letter_code
_entity_poly.pdbx_strand_id
1 'polypeptide(L)'
;MLGGYVRLLSVERMKMAKSPVWLLALVSPAIAVLIGLLANPGGNWLLLLAAMLTIHAMLFLPMLTAVFGSLVCRFEHGGGGWKQLMSLPLSRTGLYAAKLTIIMAMVGLTQLLFGGALLGVGAVQGMNGPIPWAVIAQSLLAGWVACLSLAALQLMVSFLWSSFAAPLALNFVFTVPNMLVANSQTYGPYYPWTQPLLAMMPSGGDNFGAFMVPTDTLLMVVLGSFVVFAFAGLMIFRYKEI
;
A
#
# COMPACT_ATOMS: atom_id res chain seq x y z
N MET A 1 16.45 11.27 21.10
CA MET A 1 16.01 11.12 19.70
C MET A 1 14.63 10.43 19.58
N LEU A 2 14.33 9.35 20.30
CA LEU A 2 13.01 8.67 20.24
C LEU A 2 11.83 9.59 20.58
N GLY A 3 11.93 10.45 21.61
CA GLY A 3 10.85 11.34 22.02
C GLY A 3 10.44 12.37 20.96
N GLY A 4 11.37 12.82 20.13
CA GLY A 4 11.08 13.71 19.01
C GLY A 4 10.31 13.03 17.88
N TYR A 5 10.68 11.80 17.54
CA TYR A 5 10.00 11.01 16.51
C TYR A 5 8.56 10.64 16.91
N VAL A 6 8.35 10.21 18.16
CA VAL A 6 7.01 9.87 18.68
C VAL A 6 6.09 11.10 18.66
N ARG A 7 6.61 12.31 18.97
CA ARG A 7 5.83 13.55 18.84
C ARG A 7 5.45 13.85 17.40
N LEU A 8 6.39 13.70 16.44
CA LEU A 8 6.13 13.85 15.02
C LEU A 8 5.04 12.87 14.54
N LEU A 9 5.16 11.62 14.91
CA LEU A 9 4.19 10.59 14.56
C LEU A 9 2.80 10.90 15.15
N SER A 10 2.74 11.40 16.39
CA SER A 10 1.47 11.80 17.03
C SER A 10 0.81 12.96 16.30
N VAL A 11 1.59 13.96 15.84
CA VAL A 11 1.07 15.09 15.08
C VAL A 11 0.53 14.63 13.73
N GLU A 12 1.28 13.81 12.99
CA GLU A 12 0.83 13.28 11.69
C GLU A 12 -0.44 12.41 11.86
N ARG A 13 -0.49 11.57 12.89
CA ARG A 13 -1.68 10.79 13.23
C ARG A 13 -2.89 11.68 13.51
N MET A 14 -2.73 12.77 14.29
CA MET A 14 -3.83 13.69 14.61
C MET A 14 -4.39 14.38 13.35
N LYS A 15 -3.54 14.75 12.39
CA LYS A 15 -3.97 15.30 11.10
C LYS A 15 -4.87 14.32 10.36
N MET A 16 -4.47 13.06 10.28
CA MET A 16 -5.23 12.01 9.61
C MET A 16 -6.53 11.68 10.36
N ALA A 17 -6.49 11.59 11.69
CA ALA A 17 -7.67 11.26 12.51
C ALA A 17 -8.79 12.30 12.42
N LYS A 18 -8.46 13.58 12.22
CA LYS A 18 -9.43 14.66 12.03
C LYS A 18 -10.03 14.71 10.61
N SER A 19 -9.50 13.92 9.69
CA SER A 19 -9.97 13.84 8.31
C SER A 19 -10.73 12.50 8.11
N PRO A 20 -11.77 12.45 7.27
CA PRO A 20 -12.47 11.21 6.92
C PRO A 20 -11.63 10.24 6.09
N VAL A 21 -10.33 10.49 5.94
CA VAL A 21 -9.39 9.72 5.11
C VAL A 21 -9.33 8.24 5.51
N TRP A 22 -9.45 7.94 6.80
CA TRP A 22 -9.45 6.57 7.30
C TRP A 22 -10.64 5.74 6.76
N LEU A 23 -11.76 6.38 6.35
CA LEU A 23 -12.87 5.71 5.68
C LEU A 23 -12.47 5.15 4.31
N LEU A 24 -11.48 5.73 3.65
CA LEU A 24 -10.97 5.24 2.37
C LEU A 24 -10.33 3.84 2.52
N ALA A 25 -9.82 3.50 3.70
CA ALA A 25 -9.31 2.16 3.97
C ALA A 25 -10.40 1.07 3.89
N LEU A 26 -11.68 1.44 4.03
CA LEU A 26 -12.83 0.53 3.91
C LEU A 26 -13.23 0.27 2.45
N VAL A 27 -12.89 1.16 1.51
CA VAL A 27 -13.38 1.07 0.12
C VAL A 27 -12.96 -0.25 -0.54
N SER A 28 -11.68 -0.58 -0.45
CA SER A 28 -11.19 -1.81 -1.06
C SER A 28 -11.73 -3.09 -0.41
N PRO A 29 -11.73 -3.24 0.94
CA PRO A 29 -12.36 -4.36 1.60
C PRO A 29 -13.87 -4.50 1.28
N ALA A 30 -14.60 -3.39 1.20
CA ALA A 30 -16.03 -3.41 0.86
C ALA A 30 -16.28 -3.96 -0.56
N ILE A 31 -15.48 -3.53 -1.53
CA ILE A 31 -15.56 -4.05 -2.90
C ILE A 31 -15.13 -5.53 -2.94
N ALA A 32 -14.07 -5.90 -2.20
CA ALA A 32 -13.65 -7.29 -2.09
C ALA A 32 -14.76 -8.18 -1.50
N VAL A 33 -15.53 -7.70 -0.51
CA VAL A 33 -16.71 -8.41 0.00
C VAL A 33 -17.74 -8.67 -1.11
N LEU A 34 -18.07 -7.66 -1.92
CA LEU A 34 -19.00 -7.84 -3.03
C LEU A 34 -18.52 -8.90 -4.02
N ILE A 35 -17.23 -8.84 -4.38
CA ILE A 35 -16.62 -9.83 -5.28
C ILE A 35 -16.66 -11.22 -4.64
N GLY A 36 -16.27 -11.33 -3.37
CA GLY A 36 -16.28 -12.59 -2.65
C GLY A 36 -17.67 -13.22 -2.54
N LEU A 37 -18.70 -12.42 -2.28
CA LEU A 37 -20.09 -12.90 -2.22
C LEU A 37 -20.64 -13.36 -3.57
N LEU A 38 -20.18 -12.75 -4.66
CA LEU A 38 -20.56 -13.11 -6.03
C LEU A 38 -19.72 -14.27 -6.59
N ALA A 39 -18.53 -14.49 -6.04
CA ALA A 39 -17.67 -15.59 -6.42
C ALA A 39 -18.28 -16.92 -5.99
N ASN A 40 -18.06 -17.98 -6.77
CA ASN A 40 -18.41 -19.33 -6.41
C ASN A 40 -17.15 -20.18 -6.17
N PRO A 41 -16.52 -20.07 -5.00
CA PRO A 41 -15.25 -20.74 -4.71
C PRO A 41 -15.39 -22.24 -4.41
N GLY A 42 -16.57 -22.80 -4.51
CA GLY A 42 -16.80 -24.24 -4.28
C GLY A 42 -16.39 -24.72 -2.88
N GLY A 43 -16.45 -23.85 -1.87
CA GLY A 43 -16.03 -24.15 -0.51
C GLY A 43 -14.51 -24.07 -0.27
N ASN A 44 -13.71 -23.58 -1.22
CA ASN A 44 -12.26 -23.52 -1.14
C ASN A 44 -11.78 -22.12 -0.71
N TRP A 45 -11.09 -22.03 0.44
CA TRP A 45 -10.52 -20.79 0.98
C TRP A 45 -9.50 -20.12 0.05
N LEU A 46 -8.68 -20.88 -0.67
CA LEU A 46 -7.66 -20.31 -1.55
C LEU A 46 -8.28 -19.68 -2.79
N LEU A 47 -9.35 -20.29 -3.33
CA LEU A 47 -10.10 -19.71 -4.45
C LEU A 47 -10.82 -18.43 -4.04
N LEU A 48 -11.42 -18.40 -2.83
CA LEU A 48 -12.02 -17.19 -2.28
C LEU A 48 -10.99 -16.08 -2.10
N LEU A 49 -9.85 -16.40 -1.48
CA LEU A 49 -8.74 -15.46 -1.31
C LEU A 49 -8.30 -14.91 -2.66
N ALA A 50 -8.03 -15.78 -3.65
CA ALA A 50 -7.59 -15.38 -4.99
C ALA A 50 -8.61 -14.45 -5.68
N ALA A 51 -9.89 -14.76 -5.60
CA ALA A 51 -10.95 -13.93 -6.19
C ALA A 51 -11.00 -12.54 -5.55
N MET A 52 -10.97 -12.46 -4.22
CA MET A 52 -11.04 -11.20 -3.49
C MET A 52 -9.76 -10.37 -3.62
N LEU A 53 -8.57 -11.00 -3.56
CA LEU A 53 -7.29 -10.29 -3.60
C LEU A 53 -6.96 -9.70 -4.96
N THR A 54 -7.47 -10.27 -6.06
CA THR A 54 -7.09 -9.82 -7.41
C THR A 54 -7.33 -8.32 -7.60
N ILE A 55 -8.54 -7.84 -7.42
CA ILE A 55 -8.85 -6.40 -7.54
C ILE A 55 -8.27 -5.59 -6.39
N HIS A 56 -8.29 -6.14 -5.18
CA HIS A 56 -7.71 -5.49 -4.01
C HIS A 56 -6.22 -5.17 -4.22
N ALA A 57 -5.42 -6.15 -4.61
CA ALA A 57 -3.98 -6.00 -4.75
C ALA A 57 -3.55 -5.35 -6.07
N MET A 58 -4.30 -5.60 -7.17
CA MET A 58 -3.96 -5.07 -8.48
C MET A 58 -4.29 -3.59 -8.64
N LEU A 59 -5.43 -3.17 -8.10
CA LEU A 59 -5.96 -1.81 -8.30
C LEU A 59 -5.95 -1.00 -7.01
N PHE A 60 -6.59 -1.51 -5.95
CA PHE A 60 -6.85 -0.70 -4.77
C PHE A 60 -5.63 -0.44 -3.92
N LEU A 61 -4.74 -1.41 -3.69
CA LEU A 61 -3.54 -1.16 -2.89
C LEU A 61 -2.63 -0.10 -3.50
N PRO A 62 -2.27 -0.13 -4.81
CA PRO A 62 -1.54 0.95 -5.44
C PRO A 62 -2.26 2.30 -5.35
N MET A 63 -3.56 2.32 -5.63
CA MET A 63 -4.35 3.56 -5.61
C MET A 63 -4.47 4.15 -4.20
N LEU A 64 -4.78 3.33 -3.19
CA LEU A 64 -4.88 3.79 -1.80
C LEU A 64 -3.53 4.25 -1.25
N THR A 65 -2.44 3.58 -1.61
CA THR A 65 -1.09 4.03 -1.26
C THR A 65 -0.82 5.43 -1.80
N ALA A 66 -1.22 5.70 -3.05
CA ALA A 66 -1.12 7.03 -3.65
C ALA A 66 -1.98 8.07 -2.94
N VAL A 67 -3.23 7.72 -2.65
CA VAL A 67 -4.15 8.62 -1.93
C VAL A 67 -3.58 8.96 -0.55
N PHE A 68 -3.13 7.98 0.22
CA PHE A 68 -2.54 8.21 1.54
C PHE A 68 -1.26 9.05 1.46
N GLY A 69 -0.37 8.78 0.49
CA GLY A 69 0.85 9.56 0.26
C GLY A 69 0.57 11.02 -0.08
N SER A 70 -0.40 11.25 -0.96
CA SER A 70 -0.79 12.62 -1.36
C SER A 70 -1.47 13.37 -0.22
N LEU A 71 -2.32 12.70 0.57
CA LEU A 71 -3.03 13.30 1.71
C LEU A 71 -2.10 13.71 2.85
N VAL A 72 -1.09 12.88 3.15
CA VAL A 72 -0.10 13.17 4.19
C VAL A 72 0.69 14.45 3.89
N CYS A 73 0.85 14.82 2.60
CA CYS A 73 1.53 16.05 2.20
C CYS A 73 0.58 17.22 1.96
N ARG A 74 -0.72 16.98 1.80
CA ARG A 74 -1.71 18.00 1.44
C ARG A 74 -1.78 19.15 2.45
N PHE A 75 -1.70 18.84 3.74
CA PHE A 75 -1.82 19.84 4.80
C PHE A 75 -0.68 20.86 4.76
N GLU A 76 0.51 20.46 4.33
CA GLU A 76 1.67 21.33 4.24
C GLU A 76 1.74 22.10 2.93
N HIS A 77 1.11 21.62 1.88
CA HIS A 77 1.04 22.36 0.60
C HIS A 77 0.09 23.56 0.66
N GLY A 78 -0.86 23.55 1.60
CA GLY A 78 -1.78 24.67 1.81
C GLY A 78 -1.23 25.72 2.79
N GLY A 79 -1.49 27.01 2.53
CA GLY A 79 -1.29 28.10 3.51
C GLY A 79 0.15 28.31 4.01
N GLY A 80 1.17 27.88 3.28
CA GLY A 80 2.57 28.02 3.72
C GLY A 80 2.98 27.02 4.82
N GLY A 81 2.24 25.92 4.96
CA GLY A 81 2.48 24.92 6.00
C GLY A 81 3.91 24.36 6.01
N TRP A 82 4.55 24.22 4.83
CA TRP A 82 5.96 23.83 4.76
C TRP A 82 6.89 24.84 5.43
N LYS A 83 6.68 26.15 5.21
CA LYS A 83 7.51 27.19 5.86
C LYS A 83 7.36 27.17 7.38
N GLN A 84 6.12 27.04 7.87
CA GLN A 84 5.85 26.93 9.31
C GLN A 84 6.49 25.67 9.92
N LEU A 85 6.37 24.53 9.24
CA LEU A 85 6.94 23.26 9.73
C LEU A 85 8.46 23.28 9.75
N MET A 86 9.11 23.92 8.77
CA MET A 86 10.57 23.99 8.65
C MET A 86 11.17 25.07 9.58
N SER A 87 10.39 26.01 10.12
CA SER A 87 10.84 26.96 11.14
C SER A 87 10.97 26.31 12.53
N LEU A 88 10.37 25.13 12.74
CA LEU A 88 10.49 24.37 13.96
C LEU A 88 11.81 23.58 14.01
N PRO A 89 12.40 23.34 15.19
CA PRO A 89 13.63 22.57 15.35
C PRO A 89 13.36 21.06 15.16
N LEU A 90 12.86 20.67 13.99
CA LEU A 90 12.52 19.30 13.65
C LEU A 90 13.50 18.71 12.63
N SER A 91 13.87 17.44 12.78
CA SER A 91 14.70 16.78 11.79
C SER A 91 13.87 16.46 10.52
N ARG A 92 14.36 16.89 9.35
CA ARG A 92 13.73 16.59 8.06
C ARG A 92 13.61 15.07 7.83
N THR A 93 14.62 14.31 8.24
CA THR A 93 14.63 12.84 8.17
C THR A 93 13.53 12.23 9.07
N GLY A 94 13.38 12.75 10.31
CA GLY A 94 12.33 12.28 11.22
C GLY A 94 10.93 12.56 10.69
N LEU A 95 10.73 13.73 10.06
CA LEU A 95 9.45 14.09 9.44
C LEU A 95 9.13 13.19 8.23
N TYR A 96 10.12 12.95 7.36
CA TYR A 96 9.98 12.02 6.25
C TYR A 96 9.59 10.62 6.73
N ALA A 97 10.32 10.09 7.71
CA ALA A 97 10.05 8.79 8.30
C ALA A 97 8.65 8.72 8.95
N ALA A 98 8.23 9.77 9.68
CA ALA A 98 6.91 9.82 10.28
C ALA A 98 5.78 9.77 9.24
N LYS A 99 5.92 10.53 8.14
CA LYS A 99 4.95 10.50 7.03
C LYS A 99 4.87 9.12 6.38
N LEU A 100 6.01 8.51 6.08
CA LEU A 100 6.07 7.15 5.51
C LEU A 100 5.42 6.13 6.45
N THR A 101 5.68 6.22 7.76
CA THR A 101 5.06 5.34 8.77
C THR A 101 3.55 5.48 8.81
N ILE A 102 3.01 6.69 8.70
CA ILE A 102 1.55 6.90 8.64
C ILE A 102 0.96 6.28 7.36
N ILE A 103 1.59 6.45 6.20
CA ILE A 103 1.14 5.82 4.95
C ILE A 103 1.08 4.31 5.14
N MET A 104 2.15 3.71 5.64
CA MET A 104 2.21 2.26 5.86
C MET A 104 1.22 1.77 6.92
N ALA A 105 0.95 2.57 7.96
CA ALA A 105 -0.09 2.26 8.95
C ALA A 105 -1.49 2.24 8.32
N MET A 106 -1.80 3.18 7.42
CA MET A 106 -3.08 3.23 6.71
C MET A 106 -3.23 2.05 5.73
N VAL A 107 -2.17 1.69 5.01
CA VAL A 107 -2.13 0.49 4.17
C VAL A 107 -2.30 -0.77 5.02
N GLY A 108 -1.63 -0.84 6.18
CA GLY A 108 -1.78 -1.94 7.13
C GLY A 108 -3.21 -2.08 7.67
N LEU A 109 -3.86 -0.96 7.99
CA LEU A 109 -5.28 -0.95 8.36
C LEU A 109 -6.15 -1.53 7.22
N THR A 110 -5.90 -1.11 5.98
CA THR A 110 -6.61 -1.65 4.81
C THR A 110 -6.42 -3.16 4.67
N GLN A 111 -5.21 -3.67 4.90
CA GLN A 111 -4.91 -5.11 4.86
C GLN A 111 -5.62 -5.88 5.98
N LEU A 112 -5.65 -5.34 7.19
CA LEU A 112 -6.38 -5.97 8.31
C LEU A 112 -7.89 -6.02 8.06
N LEU A 113 -8.45 -4.93 7.51
CA LEU A 113 -9.87 -4.88 7.14
C LEU A 113 -10.18 -5.86 6.00
N PHE A 114 -9.29 -6.00 5.02
CA PHE A 114 -9.43 -7.00 3.96
C PHE A 114 -9.38 -8.43 4.52
N GLY A 115 -8.46 -8.73 5.44
CA GLY A 115 -8.40 -10.02 6.12
C GLY A 115 -9.68 -10.34 6.90
N GLY A 116 -10.21 -9.36 7.63
CA GLY A 116 -11.52 -9.49 8.31
C GLY A 116 -12.68 -9.72 7.33
N ALA A 117 -12.68 -9.00 6.20
CA ALA A 117 -13.65 -9.16 5.12
C ALA A 117 -13.62 -10.57 4.52
N LEU A 118 -12.42 -11.10 4.25
CA LEU A 118 -12.22 -12.46 3.74
C LEU A 118 -12.82 -13.51 4.69
N LEU A 119 -12.51 -13.38 5.99
CA LEU A 119 -13.05 -14.31 7.00
C LEU A 119 -14.57 -14.19 7.12
N GLY A 120 -15.10 -12.97 7.07
CA GLY A 120 -16.54 -12.73 7.12
C GLY A 120 -17.28 -13.34 5.92
N VAL A 121 -16.78 -13.15 4.71
CA VAL A 121 -17.34 -13.75 3.48
C VAL A 121 -17.24 -15.28 3.54
N GLY A 122 -16.09 -15.82 3.97
CA GLY A 122 -15.90 -17.25 4.09
C GLY A 122 -16.89 -17.89 5.08
N ALA A 123 -17.17 -17.21 6.20
CA ALA A 123 -18.18 -17.68 7.17
C ALA A 123 -19.60 -17.67 6.58
N VAL A 124 -19.96 -16.63 5.82
CA VAL A 124 -21.29 -16.52 5.18
C VAL A 124 -21.47 -17.57 4.08
N GLN A 125 -20.43 -17.86 3.31
CA GLN A 125 -20.49 -18.84 2.23
C GLN A 125 -20.29 -20.30 2.68
N GLY A 126 -20.05 -20.54 3.97
CA GLY A 126 -19.89 -21.89 4.51
C GLY A 126 -18.66 -22.60 3.94
N MET A 127 -17.49 -21.93 3.96
CA MET A 127 -16.26 -22.54 3.48
C MET A 127 -15.95 -23.85 4.19
N ASN A 128 -15.54 -24.87 3.42
CA ASN A 128 -15.20 -26.19 3.93
C ASN A 128 -13.75 -26.23 4.45
N GLY A 129 -13.53 -27.02 5.49
CA GLY A 129 -12.21 -27.29 6.04
C GLY A 129 -11.65 -26.19 6.96
N PRO A 130 -10.44 -26.40 7.47
CA PRO A 130 -9.78 -25.47 8.37
C PRO A 130 -9.37 -24.19 7.65
N ILE A 131 -9.45 -23.07 8.35
CA ILE A 131 -8.97 -21.77 7.82
C ILE A 131 -7.45 -21.85 7.61
N PRO A 132 -6.92 -21.54 6.40
CA PRO A 132 -5.50 -21.58 6.12
C PRO A 132 -4.79 -20.31 6.64
N TRP A 133 -4.71 -20.17 7.98
CA TRP A 133 -4.19 -18.98 8.64
C TRP A 133 -2.80 -18.56 8.15
N ALA A 134 -1.91 -19.54 7.93
CA ALA A 134 -0.55 -19.26 7.48
C ALA A 134 -0.53 -18.59 6.10
N VAL A 135 -1.32 -19.10 5.15
CA VAL A 135 -1.40 -18.56 3.79
C VAL A 135 -2.02 -17.17 3.82
N ILE A 136 -3.13 -16.98 4.57
CA ILE A 136 -3.79 -15.68 4.69
C ILE A 136 -2.84 -14.65 5.30
N ALA A 137 -2.20 -14.97 6.43
CA ALA A 137 -1.28 -14.07 7.10
C ALA A 137 -0.08 -13.73 6.22
N GLN A 138 0.50 -14.72 5.55
CA GLN A 138 1.60 -14.52 4.61
C GLN A 138 1.19 -13.58 3.46
N SER A 139 0.05 -13.82 2.84
CA SER A 139 -0.49 -12.99 1.76
C SER A 139 -0.67 -11.52 2.21
N LEU A 140 -1.32 -11.30 3.35
CA LEU A 140 -1.55 -9.96 3.88
C LEU A 140 -0.24 -9.22 4.22
N LEU A 141 0.68 -9.89 4.90
CA LEU A 141 1.97 -9.32 5.28
C LEU A 141 2.85 -9.05 4.06
N ALA A 142 2.91 -9.98 3.11
CA ALA A 142 3.68 -9.80 1.88
C ALA A 142 3.15 -8.63 1.04
N GLY A 143 1.83 -8.51 0.89
CA GLY A 143 1.20 -7.36 0.23
C GLY A 143 1.47 -6.03 0.94
N TRP A 144 1.46 -6.03 2.27
CA TRP A 144 1.81 -4.85 3.06
C TRP A 144 3.28 -4.44 2.84
N VAL A 145 4.20 -5.38 2.92
CA VAL A 145 5.64 -5.13 2.66
C VAL A 145 5.87 -4.67 1.23
N ALA A 146 5.19 -5.26 0.25
CA ALA A 146 5.30 -4.87 -1.15
C ALA A 146 4.86 -3.42 -1.41
N CYS A 147 3.96 -2.87 -0.60
CA CYS A 147 3.57 -1.46 -0.69
C CYS A 147 4.67 -0.48 -0.22
N LEU A 148 5.76 -0.93 0.41
CA LEU A 148 6.84 -0.04 0.85
C LEU A 148 7.47 0.75 -0.30
N SER A 149 7.75 0.09 -1.43
CA SER A 149 8.33 0.72 -2.61
C SER A 149 7.40 1.80 -3.18
N LEU A 150 6.10 1.48 -3.30
CA LEU A 150 5.08 2.43 -3.75
C LEU A 150 4.88 3.59 -2.78
N ALA A 151 4.87 3.32 -1.48
CA ALA A 151 4.71 4.36 -0.46
C ALA A 151 5.86 5.36 -0.49
N ALA A 152 7.10 4.87 -0.63
CA ALA A 152 8.27 5.73 -0.77
C ALA A 152 8.26 6.55 -2.07
N LEU A 153 7.93 5.91 -3.20
CA LEU A 153 7.78 6.57 -4.49
C LEU A 153 6.70 7.64 -4.44
N GLN A 154 5.53 7.29 -3.91
CA GLN A 154 4.39 8.21 -3.85
C GLN A 154 4.64 9.39 -2.91
N LEU A 155 5.30 9.15 -1.78
CA LEU A 155 5.71 10.21 -0.87
C LEU A 155 6.70 11.16 -1.56
N MET A 156 7.70 10.62 -2.29
CA MET A 156 8.66 11.39 -3.09
C MET A 156 7.93 12.29 -4.11
N VAL A 157 7.02 11.72 -4.88
CA VAL A 157 6.24 12.44 -5.89
C VAL A 157 5.37 13.52 -5.24
N SER A 158 4.75 13.22 -4.09
CA SER A 158 3.90 14.17 -3.36
C SER A 158 4.67 15.35 -2.75
N PHE A 159 5.98 15.24 -2.56
CA PHE A 159 6.82 16.37 -2.21
C PHE A 159 7.12 17.30 -3.39
N LEU A 160 7.19 16.75 -4.61
CA LEU A 160 7.54 17.52 -5.81
C LEU A 160 6.42 18.47 -6.24
N TRP A 161 5.18 18.02 -6.18
CA TRP A 161 4.02 18.80 -6.64
C TRP A 161 3.18 19.34 -5.49
N SER A 162 2.82 20.62 -5.58
CA SER A 162 1.90 21.26 -4.65
C SER A 162 0.44 20.82 -4.84
N SER A 163 0.12 20.31 -6.03
CA SER A 163 -1.21 19.80 -6.34
C SER A 163 -1.43 18.41 -5.75
N PHE A 164 -2.56 18.22 -5.07
CA PHE A 164 -3.00 16.91 -4.61
C PHE A 164 -3.32 15.95 -5.77
N ALA A 165 -3.86 16.49 -6.87
CA ALA A 165 -4.31 15.68 -8.00
C ALA A 165 -3.15 15.14 -8.87
N ALA A 166 -2.04 15.86 -8.98
CA ALA A 166 -0.95 15.47 -9.86
C ALA A 166 -0.27 14.13 -9.46
N PRO A 167 0.10 13.89 -8.17
CA PRO A 167 0.59 12.60 -7.74
C PRO A 167 -0.40 11.46 -7.93
N LEU A 168 -1.70 11.72 -7.74
CA LEU A 168 -2.76 10.73 -7.96
C LEU A 168 -2.92 10.38 -9.44
N ALA A 169 -2.92 11.38 -10.31
CA ALA A 169 -3.03 11.16 -11.76
C ALA A 169 -1.85 10.33 -12.28
N LEU A 170 -0.63 10.65 -11.82
CA LEU A 170 0.56 9.87 -12.16
C LEU A 170 0.39 8.42 -11.71
N ASN A 171 0.02 8.21 -10.45
CA ASN A 171 -0.19 6.85 -9.94
C ASN A 171 -1.28 6.10 -10.74
N PHE A 172 -2.39 6.76 -11.07
CA PHE A 172 -3.46 6.16 -11.86
C PHE A 172 -2.96 5.69 -13.23
N VAL A 173 -2.23 6.54 -13.94
CA VAL A 173 -1.65 6.20 -15.27
C VAL A 173 -0.77 4.95 -15.19
N PHE A 174 0.03 4.81 -14.14
CA PHE A 174 0.89 3.64 -13.95
C PHE A 174 0.15 2.43 -13.32
N THR A 175 -0.98 2.63 -12.67
CA THR A 175 -1.80 1.51 -12.16
C THR A 175 -2.60 0.83 -13.28
N VAL A 176 -3.05 1.57 -14.30
CA VAL A 176 -3.87 1.01 -15.40
C VAL A 176 -3.17 -0.15 -16.12
N PRO A 177 -1.89 -0.08 -16.54
CA PRO A 177 -1.22 -1.18 -17.23
C PRO A 177 -0.80 -2.33 -16.30
N ASN A 178 -1.10 -2.25 -15.01
CA ASN A 178 -0.65 -3.21 -14.00
C ASN A 178 -0.97 -4.65 -14.36
N MET A 179 -2.18 -4.92 -14.86
CA MET A 179 -2.59 -6.27 -15.28
C MET A 179 -1.73 -6.82 -16.41
N LEU A 180 -1.38 -5.98 -17.38
CA LEU A 180 -0.53 -6.40 -18.50
C LEU A 180 0.90 -6.67 -18.04
N VAL A 181 1.44 -5.77 -17.21
CA VAL A 181 2.82 -5.89 -16.70
C VAL A 181 2.95 -7.06 -15.73
N ALA A 182 1.93 -7.32 -14.91
CA ALA A 182 1.92 -8.45 -13.98
C ALA A 182 2.02 -9.81 -14.71
N ASN A 183 1.55 -9.88 -15.96
CA ASN A 183 1.68 -11.09 -16.80
C ASN A 183 3.11 -11.34 -17.30
N SER A 184 4.03 -10.40 -17.15
CA SER A 184 5.41 -10.54 -17.57
C SER A 184 6.29 -11.06 -16.44
N GLN A 185 6.84 -12.26 -16.56
CA GLN A 185 7.79 -12.81 -15.60
C GLN A 185 9.08 -11.97 -15.50
N THR A 186 9.48 -11.34 -16.61
CA THR A 186 10.71 -10.53 -16.68
C THR A 186 10.53 -9.14 -16.08
N TYR A 187 9.44 -8.45 -16.41
CA TYR A 187 9.24 -7.04 -16.03
C TYR A 187 8.34 -6.87 -14.82
N GLY A 188 7.43 -7.82 -14.56
CA GLY A 188 6.47 -7.76 -13.46
C GLY A 188 7.11 -7.47 -12.10
N PRO A 189 8.13 -8.22 -11.67
CA PRO A 189 8.75 -8.01 -10.35
C PRO A 189 9.36 -6.62 -10.16
N TYR A 190 9.89 -6.02 -11.23
CA TYR A 190 10.54 -4.70 -11.19
C TYR A 190 9.59 -3.53 -11.29
N TYR A 191 8.31 -3.78 -11.55
CA TYR A 191 7.30 -2.74 -11.66
C TYR A 191 6.62 -2.53 -10.30
N PRO A 192 6.82 -1.37 -9.61
CA PRO A 192 6.34 -1.20 -8.25
C PRO A 192 4.83 -1.41 -8.06
N TRP A 193 4.03 -1.09 -9.08
CA TRP A 193 2.57 -1.25 -9.02
C TRP A 193 2.09 -2.71 -9.07
N THR A 194 2.88 -3.64 -9.65
CA THR A 194 2.55 -5.08 -9.67
C THR A 194 2.96 -5.79 -8.38
N GLN A 195 3.95 -5.25 -7.66
CA GLN A 195 4.54 -5.91 -6.49
C GLN A 195 3.51 -6.34 -5.45
N PRO A 196 2.48 -5.52 -5.08
CA PRO A 196 1.46 -5.97 -4.14
C PRO A 196 0.66 -7.17 -4.63
N LEU A 197 0.29 -7.22 -5.92
CA LEU A 197 -0.41 -8.35 -6.50
C LEU A 197 0.45 -9.62 -6.48
N LEU A 198 1.69 -9.53 -6.98
CA LEU A 198 2.62 -10.67 -7.02
C LEU A 198 2.93 -11.20 -5.63
N ALA A 199 3.06 -10.30 -4.64
CA ALA A 199 3.36 -10.69 -3.26
C ALA A 199 2.16 -11.33 -2.54
N MET A 200 0.94 -10.94 -2.87
CA MET A 200 -0.27 -11.46 -2.21
C MET A 200 -0.75 -12.78 -2.82
N MET A 201 -0.33 -13.13 -4.04
CA MET A 201 -0.73 -14.39 -4.67
C MET A 201 -0.25 -15.57 -3.82
N PRO A 202 -1.13 -16.53 -3.50
CA PRO A 202 -0.75 -17.69 -2.72
C PRO A 202 0.30 -18.54 -3.46
N SER A 203 1.48 -18.69 -2.86
CA SER A 203 2.53 -19.57 -3.35
C SER A 203 2.28 -20.97 -2.80
N GLY A 204 1.47 -21.77 -3.45
CA GLY A 204 1.24 -23.11 -2.93
C GLY A 204 0.11 -23.84 -3.62
N GLY A 205 0.46 -24.77 -4.45
CA GLY A 205 -0.45 -25.68 -5.12
C GLY A 205 -0.35 -25.57 -6.64
N ASP A 206 -0.30 -26.72 -7.25
CA ASP A 206 -0.21 -26.90 -8.70
C ASP A 206 -1.17 -25.95 -9.42
N ASN A 207 -0.62 -25.05 -10.23
CA ASN A 207 -1.33 -24.21 -11.21
C ASN A 207 -2.04 -22.92 -10.74
N PHE A 208 -1.75 -22.31 -9.61
CA PHE A 208 -2.21 -20.96 -9.31
C PHE A 208 -1.16 -19.92 -9.70
N GLY A 209 -1.32 -19.38 -10.90
CA GLY A 209 -0.68 -18.19 -11.39
C GLY A 209 0.47 -18.46 -12.36
N ALA A 210 0.33 -17.96 -13.58
CA ALA A 210 1.39 -17.85 -14.59
C ALA A 210 2.60 -16.99 -14.12
N PHE A 211 2.63 -16.59 -12.84
CA PHE A 211 3.51 -15.57 -12.26
C PHE A 211 4.28 -16.08 -11.05
N MET A 212 4.88 -17.26 -11.14
CA MET A 212 5.78 -17.76 -10.09
C MET A 212 7.09 -16.98 -10.10
N VAL A 213 7.08 -15.78 -9.53
CA VAL A 213 8.32 -15.13 -9.15
C VAL A 213 8.75 -15.71 -7.81
N PRO A 214 10.01 -16.18 -7.67
CA PRO A 214 10.51 -16.63 -6.38
C PRO A 214 10.35 -15.53 -5.33
N THR A 215 9.84 -15.90 -4.16
CA THR A 215 9.55 -14.94 -3.06
C THR A 215 10.79 -14.13 -2.68
N ASP A 216 11.96 -14.80 -2.69
CA ASP A 216 13.24 -14.16 -2.38
C ASP A 216 13.61 -13.06 -3.39
N THR A 217 13.42 -13.36 -4.68
CA THR A 217 13.65 -12.38 -5.75
C THR A 217 12.71 -11.18 -5.62
N LEU A 218 11.42 -11.44 -5.40
CA LEU A 218 10.43 -10.38 -5.22
C LEU A 218 10.76 -9.52 -3.99
N LEU A 219 11.12 -10.14 -2.86
CA LEU A 219 11.49 -9.43 -1.65
C LEU A 219 12.74 -8.56 -1.86
N MET A 220 13.77 -9.08 -2.53
CA MET A 220 14.97 -8.31 -2.86
C MET A 220 14.64 -7.10 -3.74
N VAL A 221 13.79 -7.25 -4.73
CA VAL A 221 13.40 -6.16 -5.64
C VAL A 221 12.55 -5.12 -4.89
N VAL A 222 11.60 -5.55 -4.06
CA VAL A 222 10.77 -4.64 -3.24
C VAL A 222 11.64 -3.82 -2.29
N LEU A 223 12.54 -4.47 -1.55
CA LEU A 223 13.43 -3.78 -0.61
C LEU A 223 14.44 -2.88 -1.34
N GLY A 224 14.99 -3.34 -2.45
CA GLY A 224 15.90 -2.54 -3.28
C GLY A 224 15.24 -1.29 -3.84
N SER A 225 14.06 -1.42 -4.44
CA SER A 225 13.28 -0.28 -4.95
C SER A 225 12.83 0.65 -3.82
N PHE A 226 12.43 0.10 -2.67
CA PHE A 226 12.13 0.90 -1.49
C PHE A 226 13.32 1.77 -1.05
N VAL A 227 14.51 1.19 -0.93
CA VAL A 227 15.72 1.93 -0.55
C VAL A 227 16.03 3.04 -1.55
N VAL A 228 15.93 2.75 -2.85
CA VAL A 228 16.16 3.75 -3.91
C VAL A 228 15.17 4.90 -3.82
N PHE A 229 13.87 4.61 -3.74
CA PHE A 229 12.84 5.66 -3.69
C PHE A 229 12.84 6.41 -2.36
N ALA A 230 13.07 5.72 -1.24
CA ALA A 230 13.17 6.37 0.07
C ALA A 230 14.38 7.30 0.15
N PHE A 231 15.54 6.88 -0.38
CA PHE A 231 16.73 7.72 -0.44
C PHE A 231 16.55 8.91 -1.36
N ALA A 232 16.05 8.70 -2.57
CA ALA A 232 15.76 9.77 -3.52
C ALA A 232 14.75 10.78 -2.96
N GLY A 233 13.65 10.28 -2.37
CA GLY A 233 12.63 11.11 -1.74
C GLY A 233 13.16 11.91 -0.56
N LEU A 234 14.00 11.30 0.27
CA LEU A 234 14.65 11.98 1.39
C LEU A 234 15.62 13.07 0.90
N MET A 235 16.41 12.79 -0.15
CA MET A 235 17.31 13.79 -0.74
C MET A 235 16.54 14.97 -1.31
N ILE A 236 15.51 14.73 -2.11
CA ILE A 236 14.63 15.79 -2.64
C ILE A 236 14.06 16.62 -1.48
N PHE A 237 13.56 15.97 -0.43
CA PHE A 237 12.99 16.67 0.71
C PHE A 237 14.01 17.47 1.51
N ARG A 238 15.26 17.00 1.60
CA ARG A 238 16.33 17.72 2.33
C ARG A 238 16.81 18.95 1.58
N TYR A 239 16.90 18.89 0.26
CA TYR A 239 17.45 19.98 -0.57
C TYR A 239 16.37 20.90 -1.16
N LYS A 240 15.08 20.58 -0.97
CA LYS A 240 14.01 21.45 -1.41
C LYS A 240 14.05 22.77 -0.65
N GLU A 241 14.23 23.87 -1.38
CA GLU A 241 14.02 25.23 -0.91
C GLU A 241 12.50 25.46 -0.75
N ILE A 242 12.08 25.94 0.43
CA ILE A 242 10.68 26.09 0.82
C ILE A 242 10.41 27.57 1.18
#